data_486169b8932a2fc18cef3d37ffdadb32
#
_entry.id   486169b8932a2fc18cef3d37ffdadb32
#
_cell.length_a   1.000
_cell.length_b   1.000
_cell.length_c   1.000
_cell.angle_alpha   90.00
_cell.angle_beta   90.00
_cell.angle_gamma   90.00
#
_symmetry.space_group_name_H-M   'P 1'
#
loop_
_entity.id
_entity.type
_entity.pdbx_description
1 polymer ?
#
loop_
_entity_poly.entity_id
_entity_poly.type
_entity_poly.pdbx_seq_one_letter_code
_entity_poly.pdbx_strand_id
1 'polypeptide(L)'
;EVLEFIELSRHMTNGSVIGITSHSDSGLRELSDVIIDMGVIREPCPLGMTPTASMAVMAAVSDAIALVLMQKKGITLEEYGLRHHGGYLGRRARTDNSSD
;
A
#
# COMPACT_ATOMS: atom_id res chain seq x y z
N GLU A 1 10.77 14.69 -8.70
CA GLU A 1 9.32 14.53 -9.02
C GLU A 1 8.50 14.10 -7.80
N VAL A 2 8.74 12.91 -7.19
CA VAL A 2 7.93 12.43 -6.06
C VAL A 2 8.00 13.36 -4.86
N LEU A 3 9.18 13.83 -4.49
CA LEU A 3 9.36 14.74 -3.35
C LEU A 3 8.67 16.08 -3.59
N GLU A 4 8.82 16.65 -4.78
CA GLU A 4 8.12 17.88 -5.20
C GLU A 4 6.59 17.74 -5.15
N PHE A 5 6.09 16.57 -5.57
CA PHE A 5 4.66 16.28 -5.49
C PHE A 5 4.17 16.22 -4.04
N ILE A 6 4.94 15.62 -3.14
CA ILE A 6 4.59 15.54 -1.71
C ILE A 6 4.57 16.95 -1.10
N GLU A 7 5.59 17.76 -1.38
CA GLU A 7 5.64 19.15 -0.93
C GLU A 7 4.42 19.95 -1.41
N LEU A 8 4.09 19.85 -2.70
CA LEU A 8 2.92 20.49 -3.25
C LEU A 8 1.61 19.99 -2.60
N SER A 9 1.49 18.68 -2.40
CA SER A 9 0.32 18.08 -1.76
C SER A 9 0.13 18.57 -0.33
N ARG A 10 1.20 18.77 0.43
CA ARG A 10 1.14 19.32 1.79
C ARG A 10 0.61 20.76 1.83
N HIS A 11 0.85 21.55 0.78
CA HIS A 11 0.26 22.88 0.66
C HIS A 11 -1.23 22.85 0.31
N MET A 12 -1.69 21.79 -0.32
CA MET A 12 -3.08 21.67 -0.79
C MET A 12 -3.98 20.91 0.18
N THR A 13 -3.40 20.06 1.02
CA THR A 13 -4.16 19.18 1.93
C THR A 13 -3.48 19.10 3.30
N ASN A 14 -4.27 18.77 4.33
CA ASN A 14 -3.76 18.46 5.67
C ASN A 14 -3.54 16.95 5.87
N GLY A 15 -3.35 16.21 4.78
CA GLY A 15 -3.14 14.76 4.83
C GLY A 15 -1.78 14.39 5.39
N SER A 16 -1.72 13.30 6.18
CA SER A 16 -0.46 12.72 6.61
C SER A 16 0.18 11.91 5.49
N VAL A 17 1.50 11.92 5.45
CA VAL A 17 2.32 11.19 4.47
C VAL A 17 2.94 9.97 5.14
N ILE A 18 2.70 8.81 4.57
CA ILE A 18 3.38 7.56 4.94
C ILE A 18 4.38 7.23 3.84
N GLY A 19 5.67 7.28 4.15
CA GLY A 19 6.75 6.92 3.24
C GLY A 19 7.15 5.46 3.40
N ILE A 20 7.31 4.75 2.30
CA ILE A 20 7.84 3.38 2.27
C ILE A 20 9.15 3.42 1.50
N THR A 21 10.25 3.07 2.13
CA THR A 21 11.59 3.15 1.52
C THR A 21 12.55 2.15 2.13
N SER A 22 13.52 1.71 1.34
CA SER A 22 14.67 0.91 1.78
C SER A 22 15.95 1.74 1.99
N HIS A 23 15.91 3.04 1.67
CA HIS A 23 17.07 3.91 1.74
C HIS A 23 17.06 4.74 3.03
N SER A 24 18.15 4.66 3.79
CA SER A 24 18.30 5.38 5.05
C SER A 24 18.39 6.90 4.88
N ASP A 25 18.92 7.35 3.73
CA ASP A 25 19.19 8.73 3.36
C ASP A 25 18.19 9.30 2.34
N SER A 26 17.07 8.64 2.15
CA SER A 26 16.04 9.10 1.22
C SER A 26 15.38 10.39 1.71
N GLY A 27 15.31 11.42 0.87
CA GLY A 27 14.55 12.64 1.13
C GLY A 27 13.05 12.39 1.42
N LEU A 28 12.52 11.22 1.07
CA LEU A 28 11.18 10.80 1.45
C LEU A 28 11.02 10.71 2.98
N ARG A 29 12.09 10.37 3.72
CA ARG A 29 12.06 10.30 5.19
C ARG A 29 11.80 11.65 5.83
N GLU A 30 12.36 12.71 5.28
CA GLU A 30 12.19 14.08 5.78
C GLU A 30 10.78 14.62 5.52
N LEU A 31 10.16 14.18 4.44
CA LEU A 31 8.83 14.60 4.02
C LEU A 31 7.70 13.70 4.53
N SER A 32 7.99 12.66 5.28
CA SER A 32 6.99 11.71 5.77
C SER A 32 6.73 11.87 7.26
N ASP A 33 5.47 11.76 7.64
CA ASP A 33 5.03 11.76 9.04
C ASP A 33 5.26 10.37 9.69
N VAL A 34 5.20 9.31 8.85
CA VAL A 34 5.48 7.93 9.24
C VAL A 34 6.37 7.30 8.19
N ILE A 35 7.41 6.58 8.62
CA ILE A 35 8.27 5.80 7.73
C ILE A 35 8.09 4.31 7.98
N ILE A 36 7.87 3.57 6.91
CA ILE A 36 7.96 2.11 6.87
C ILE A 36 9.27 1.77 6.18
N ASP A 37 10.24 1.30 6.95
CA ASP A 37 11.54 0.89 6.45
C ASP A 37 11.48 -0.55 5.95
N MET A 38 11.76 -0.75 4.67
CA MET A 38 11.78 -2.09 4.07
C MET A 38 13.12 -2.82 4.32
N GLY A 39 14.08 -2.17 4.98
CA GLY A 39 15.42 -2.71 5.17
C GLY A 39 16.27 -2.70 3.90
N VAL A 40 17.47 -3.27 3.99
CA VAL A 40 18.41 -3.33 2.87
C VAL A 40 17.96 -4.42 1.89
N ILE A 41 17.63 -4.02 0.67
CA ILE A 41 17.20 -4.91 -0.40
C ILE A 41 18.25 -4.88 -1.51
N ARG A 42 18.70 -6.06 -1.92
CA ARG A 42 19.58 -6.23 -3.08
C ARG A 42 18.77 -6.73 -4.27
N GLU A 43 18.87 -6.01 -5.37
CA GLU A 43 18.23 -6.44 -6.61
C GLU A 43 18.98 -7.64 -7.22
N PRO A 44 18.29 -8.74 -7.56
CA PRO A 44 18.93 -9.96 -8.06
C PRO A 44 19.37 -9.88 -9.53
N CYS A 45 19.06 -8.80 -10.22
CA CYS A 45 19.45 -8.66 -11.62
C CYS A 45 20.99 -8.50 -11.74
N PRO A 46 21.61 -8.93 -12.88
CA PRO A 46 23.04 -8.86 -13.06
C PRO A 46 23.67 -7.48 -12.90
N LEU A 47 22.89 -6.43 -13.12
CA LEU A 47 23.33 -5.04 -12.97
C LEU A 47 23.02 -4.47 -11.57
N GLY A 48 22.26 -5.18 -10.74
CA GLY A 48 21.81 -4.69 -9.44
C GLY A 48 20.91 -3.44 -9.51
N MET A 49 20.29 -3.17 -10.65
CA MET A 49 19.58 -1.92 -10.93
C MET A 49 18.09 -2.10 -11.19
N THR A 50 17.72 -3.22 -11.83
CA THR A 50 16.32 -3.44 -12.21
C THR A 50 15.46 -3.75 -10.99
N PRO A 51 14.44 -2.93 -10.68
CA PRO A 51 13.60 -3.13 -9.51
C PRO A 51 12.78 -4.43 -9.68
N THR A 52 13.07 -5.41 -8.85
CA THR A 52 12.44 -6.73 -8.82
C THR A 52 12.18 -7.15 -7.38
N ALA A 53 13.22 -7.42 -6.59
CA ALA A 53 13.09 -7.77 -5.18
C ALA A 53 12.47 -6.63 -4.37
N SER A 54 12.88 -5.39 -4.62
CA SER A 54 12.30 -4.21 -3.97
C SER A 54 10.81 -4.05 -4.26
N MET A 55 10.38 -4.32 -5.49
CA MET A 55 8.96 -4.29 -5.87
C MET A 55 8.15 -5.38 -5.16
N ALA A 56 8.71 -6.59 -5.05
CA ALA A 56 8.06 -7.69 -4.34
C ALA A 56 7.88 -7.38 -2.85
N VAL A 57 8.90 -6.85 -2.19
CA VAL A 57 8.83 -6.42 -0.79
C VAL A 57 7.83 -5.27 -0.62
N MET A 58 7.85 -4.28 -1.48
CA MET A 58 6.91 -3.16 -1.43
C MET A 58 5.47 -3.63 -1.58
N ALA A 59 5.19 -4.55 -2.51
CA ALA A 59 3.86 -5.14 -2.68
C ALA A 59 3.42 -5.87 -1.41
N ALA A 60 4.26 -6.73 -0.84
CA ALA A 60 3.95 -7.46 0.38
C ALA A 60 3.66 -6.54 1.58
N VAL A 61 4.44 -5.48 1.76
CA VAL A 61 4.22 -4.47 2.80
C VAL A 61 2.91 -3.73 2.57
N SER A 62 2.63 -3.32 1.34
CA SER A 62 1.40 -2.61 0.98
C SER A 62 0.15 -3.48 1.21
N ASP A 63 0.22 -4.76 0.85
CA ASP A 63 -0.86 -5.73 1.09
C ASP A 63 -1.09 -5.94 2.60
N ALA A 64 -0.03 -6.06 3.39
CA ALA A 64 -0.14 -6.18 4.84
C ALA A 64 -0.83 -4.96 5.46
N ILE A 65 -0.47 -3.75 5.02
CA ILE A 65 -1.13 -2.51 5.46
C ILE A 65 -2.61 -2.52 5.08
N ALA A 66 -2.93 -2.90 3.85
CA ALA A 66 -4.30 -2.96 3.37
C ALA A 66 -5.15 -3.92 4.21
N LEU A 67 -4.64 -5.12 4.51
CA LEU A 67 -5.33 -6.10 5.34
C LEU A 67 -5.56 -5.62 6.78
N VAL A 68 -4.55 -5.01 7.39
CA VAL A 68 -4.68 -4.40 8.73
C VAL A 68 -5.72 -3.29 8.74
N LEU A 69 -5.74 -2.45 7.72
CA LEU A 69 -6.73 -1.38 7.59
C LEU A 69 -8.14 -1.94 7.38
N MET A 70 -8.30 -2.99 6.60
CA MET A 70 -9.59 -3.69 6.44
C MET A 70 -10.11 -4.19 7.78
N GLN A 71 -9.26 -4.86 8.56
CA GLN A 71 -9.62 -5.35 9.90
C GLN A 71 -9.99 -4.20 10.85
N LYS A 72 -9.17 -3.16 10.91
CA LYS A 72 -9.41 -2.00 11.79
C LYS A 72 -10.68 -1.25 11.44
N LYS A 73 -11.03 -1.17 10.17
CA LYS A 73 -12.27 -0.54 9.69
C LYS A 73 -13.48 -1.44 9.81
N GLY A 74 -13.30 -2.71 10.16
CA GLY A 74 -14.39 -3.69 10.26
C GLY A 74 -15.10 -3.90 8.93
N ILE A 75 -14.37 -3.85 7.79
CA ILE A 75 -14.96 -4.02 6.45
C ILE A 75 -15.55 -5.42 6.36
N THR A 76 -16.86 -5.48 6.14
CA THR A 76 -17.61 -6.72 6.02
C THR A 76 -17.60 -7.25 4.58
N LEU A 77 -17.94 -8.53 4.44
CA LEU A 77 -18.10 -9.16 3.13
C LEU A 77 -19.22 -8.48 2.31
N GLU A 78 -20.28 -8.02 2.97
CA GLU A 78 -21.37 -7.27 2.34
C GLU A 78 -20.88 -5.95 1.77
N GLU A 79 -20.13 -5.14 2.56
CA GLU A 79 -19.54 -3.89 2.08
C GLU A 79 -18.54 -4.11 0.95
N TYR A 80 -17.78 -5.21 1.00
CA TYR A 80 -16.89 -5.61 -0.07
C TYR A 80 -17.67 -5.92 -1.35
N GLY A 81 -18.76 -6.67 -1.23
CA GLY A 81 -19.67 -7.02 -2.33
C GLY A 81 -20.32 -5.80 -2.99
N LEU A 82 -20.65 -4.76 -2.21
CA LEU A 82 -21.19 -3.50 -2.75
C LEU A 82 -20.17 -2.76 -3.63
N ARG A 83 -18.89 -2.81 -3.28
CA ARG A 83 -17.81 -2.16 -4.07
C ARG A 83 -17.44 -2.99 -5.30
N HIS A 84 -17.67 -4.30 -5.27
CA HIS A 84 -17.38 -5.26 -6.34
C HIS A 84 -18.67 -5.87 -6.90
N HIS A 85 -19.66 -5.04 -7.24
CA HIS A 85 -20.99 -5.48 -7.66
C HIS A 85 -21.01 -6.32 -8.96
N GLY A 86 -19.93 -6.30 -9.75
CA GLY A 86 -19.74 -7.13 -10.94
C GLY A 86 -18.68 -8.22 -10.76
N GLY A 87 -18.63 -9.15 -11.70
CA GLY A 87 -17.56 -10.16 -11.75
C GLY A 87 -17.62 -11.26 -10.68
N TYR A 88 -16.55 -12.02 -10.59
CA TYR A 88 -16.44 -13.20 -9.71
C TYR A 88 -16.51 -12.83 -8.22
N LEU A 89 -15.75 -11.82 -7.80
CA LEU A 89 -15.65 -11.41 -6.39
C LEU A 89 -16.98 -10.92 -5.83
N GLY A 90 -17.70 -10.12 -6.59
CA GLY A 90 -19.01 -9.62 -6.16
C GLY A 90 -20.07 -10.72 -6.08
N ARG A 91 -20.02 -11.74 -6.97
CA ARG A 91 -20.90 -12.91 -6.86
C ARG A 91 -20.58 -13.71 -5.61
N ARG A 92 -19.30 -13.99 -5.34
CA ARG A 92 -18.86 -14.75 -4.17
C ARG A 92 -19.24 -14.06 -2.87
N ALA A 93 -19.01 -12.74 -2.77
CA ALA A 93 -19.38 -11.98 -1.57
C ALA A 93 -20.87 -12.02 -1.23
N ARG A 94 -21.75 -12.21 -2.24
CA ARG A 94 -23.20 -12.36 -2.03
C ARG A 94 -23.63 -13.77 -1.68
N THR A 95 -22.95 -14.80 -2.20
CA THR A 95 -23.31 -16.20 -1.93
C THR A 95 -22.88 -16.65 -0.54
N ASP A 96 -21.77 -16.19 -0.03
CA ASP A 96 -21.29 -16.54 1.32
C ASP A 96 -22.16 -15.90 2.44
N ASN A 97 -22.87 -14.80 2.13
CA ASN A 97 -23.84 -14.17 3.06
C ASN A 97 -25.22 -14.91 3.12
N SER A 98 -25.46 -15.89 2.26
CA SER A 98 -26.73 -16.63 2.22
C SER A 98 -26.65 -18.01 2.92
N SER A 99 -25.57 -18.27 3.68
CA SER A 99 -25.32 -19.57 4.32
C SER A 99 -25.42 -19.54 5.86
N ASP A 100 -26.01 -18.49 6.45
CA ASP A 100 -26.38 -18.39 7.87
C ASP A 100 -27.89 -18.45 8.07
#